data_2d953a2f1de254ad9efc7511ecf4d879
#
_entry.id   2d953a2f1de254ad9efc7511ecf4d879
#
_cell.length_a   1.000
_cell.length_b   1.000
_cell.length_c   1.000
_cell.angle_alpha   90.00
_cell.angle_beta   90.00
_cell.angle_gamma   90.00
#
_symmetry.space_group_name_H-M   'P 1'
#
loop_
_entity.id
_entity.type
_entity.pdbx_description
1 polymer ?
#
loop_
_entity_poly.entity_id
_entity_poly.type
_entity_poly.pdbx_seq_one_letter_code
_entity_poly.pdbx_strand_id
1 'polypeptide(L)'
;VSASAGRPPYSRAAFVVWDPHLRYAFHSDMVLPSAFYDALSGDDVTYILQAEIIAGIAAYTSLPACCAGRPIIHFIDNTGALSLLVHGYSSRPDCARLVNAFHLLHAQLRFSVWFEWVPSAANISDLPSRGAYEEFFAALPFSVHVPFILPDFASFQGPLINFANAIAHLG
;
A
#
# COMPACT_ATOMS: atom_id res chain seq x y z
N VAL A 1 9.95 17.74 17.48
CA VAL A 1 8.71 17.03 17.81
C VAL A 1 9.07 15.99 18.84
N SER A 2 8.68 16.20 20.07
CA SER A 2 8.83 15.19 21.13
C SER A 2 7.85 14.06 20.81
N ALA A 3 8.35 12.95 20.32
CA ALA A 3 7.62 11.71 20.34
C ALA A 3 7.48 11.33 21.83
N SER A 4 6.32 11.52 22.40
CA SER A 4 5.94 10.74 23.56
C SER A 4 6.07 9.27 23.17
N ALA A 5 6.56 8.44 24.07
CA ALA A 5 6.62 6.99 23.89
C ALA A 5 5.19 6.47 23.74
N GLY A 6 4.68 6.53 22.54
CA GLY A 6 3.33 6.20 22.14
C GLY A 6 3.27 6.33 20.65
N ARG A 7 2.65 5.37 20.03
CA ARG A 7 2.37 5.23 18.60
C ARG A 7 2.40 6.58 17.87
N PRO A 8 3.10 6.72 16.71
CA PRO A 8 3.02 7.94 15.94
C PRO A 8 1.56 8.17 15.58
N PRO A 9 0.96 9.30 16.00
CA PRO A 9 -0.49 9.42 15.95
C PRO A 9 -1.06 9.46 14.53
N TYR A 10 -0.26 9.61 13.48
CA TYR A 10 -0.83 9.86 12.14
C TYR A 10 0.17 9.51 11.03
N SER A 11 0.41 8.21 10.80
CA SER A 11 1.05 7.82 9.55
C SER A 11 0.02 7.94 8.42
N ARG A 12 0.40 8.63 7.36
CA ARG A 12 -0.41 8.70 6.14
C ARG A 12 0.21 7.78 5.10
N ALA A 13 -0.60 6.90 4.53
CA ALA A 13 -0.26 6.07 3.38
C ALA A 13 -0.79 6.74 2.11
N ALA A 14 -0.05 6.67 1.02
CA ALA A 14 -0.46 7.19 -0.26
C ALA A 14 0.02 6.31 -1.40
N PHE A 15 -0.72 6.32 -2.50
CA PHE A 15 -0.31 5.70 -3.75
C PHE A 15 -0.59 6.61 -4.94
N VAL A 16 0.21 6.42 -5.99
CA VAL A 16 -0.02 6.98 -7.32
C VAL A 16 0.10 5.86 -8.34
N VAL A 17 -0.91 5.70 -9.18
CA VAL A 17 -0.93 4.71 -10.27
C VAL A 17 -1.01 5.44 -11.60
N TRP A 18 -0.04 5.21 -12.45
CA TRP A 18 -0.08 5.68 -13.84
C TRP A 18 -0.56 4.57 -14.76
N ASP A 19 -1.65 4.79 -15.48
CA ASP A 19 -2.15 3.88 -16.51
C ASP A 19 -1.80 4.44 -17.89
N PRO A 20 -0.83 3.85 -18.61
CA PRO A 20 -0.40 4.33 -19.92
C PRO A 20 -1.47 4.16 -21.01
N HIS A 21 -2.42 3.22 -20.86
CA HIS A 21 -3.51 3.01 -21.82
C HIS A 21 -4.56 4.10 -21.70
N LEU A 22 -4.92 4.45 -20.47
CA LEU A 22 -5.88 5.52 -20.19
C LEU A 22 -5.23 6.91 -20.28
N ARG A 23 -3.90 6.98 -20.17
CA ARG A 23 -3.12 8.22 -20.06
C ARG A 23 -3.54 9.09 -18.87
N TYR A 24 -3.95 8.46 -17.79
CA TYR A 24 -4.31 9.09 -16.53
C TYR A 24 -3.44 8.59 -15.40
N ALA A 25 -3.18 9.49 -14.45
CA ALA A 25 -2.71 9.13 -13.13
C ALA A 25 -3.90 9.06 -12.17
N PHE A 26 -3.91 8.05 -11.34
CA PHE A 26 -4.83 7.91 -10.21
C PHE A 26 -4.04 8.08 -8.92
N HIS A 27 -4.60 8.77 -7.95
CA HIS A 27 -3.95 8.93 -6.66
C HIS A 27 -4.95 8.78 -5.53
N SER A 28 -4.46 8.37 -4.39
CA SER A 28 -5.18 8.42 -3.13
C SER A 28 -4.23 8.46 -1.97
N ASP A 29 -4.71 8.95 -0.85
CA ASP A 29 -4.02 8.91 0.42
C ASP A 29 -5.01 8.77 1.57
N MET A 30 -4.53 8.26 2.70
CA MET A 30 -5.32 8.08 3.91
C MET A 30 -4.44 8.22 5.15
N VAL A 31 -4.93 8.90 6.16
CA VAL A 31 -4.39 8.75 7.51
C VAL A 31 -4.79 7.37 8.01
N LEU A 32 -3.80 6.55 8.35
CA LEU A 32 -4.07 5.18 8.77
C LEU A 32 -4.87 5.18 10.08
N PRO A 33 -5.99 4.44 10.14
CA PRO A 33 -6.85 4.41 11.31
C PRO A 33 -6.17 3.69 12.49
N SER A 34 -6.62 3.96 13.71
CA SER A 34 -6.11 3.28 14.92
C SER A 34 -6.21 1.76 14.82
N ALA A 35 -7.27 1.24 14.21
CA ALA A 35 -7.45 -0.20 13.97
C ALA A 35 -6.30 -0.84 13.17
N PHE A 36 -5.63 -0.07 12.30
CA PHE A 36 -4.43 -0.55 11.62
C PHE A 36 -3.31 -0.86 12.62
N TYR A 37 -3.05 0.05 13.55
CA TYR A 37 -2.01 -0.13 14.56
C TYR A 37 -2.38 -1.22 15.57
N ASP A 38 -3.67 -1.37 15.89
CA ASP A 38 -4.17 -2.41 16.79
C ASP A 38 -4.03 -3.81 16.20
N ALA A 39 -4.14 -3.93 14.87
CA ALA A 39 -3.94 -5.18 14.14
C ALA A 39 -2.46 -5.57 14.00
N LEU A 40 -1.54 -4.62 14.15
CA LEU A 40 -0.10 -4.84 14.13
C LEU A 40 0.38 -5.12 15.55
N SER A 41 0.58 -6.38 15.88
CA SER A 41 1.14 -6.77 17.18
C SER A 41 2.65 -6.58 17.17
N GLY A 42 3.16 -5.57 17.84
CA GLY A 42 4.61 -5.36 17.98
C GLY A 42 4.94 -4.11 18.80
N ASP A 43 6.05 -4.16 19.51
CA ASP A 43 6.61 -3.04 20.27
C ASP A 43 7.40 -2.06 19.38
N ASP A 44 7.06 -1.99 18.10
CA ASP A 44 7.79 -1.18 17.14
C ASP A 44 7.56 0.31 17.35
N VAL A 45 8.66 1.02 17.33
CA VAL A 45 8.68 2.48 17.42
C VAL A 45 8.18 3.14 16.13
N THR A 46 8.25 2.43 14.99
CA THR A 46 7.81 2.96 13.70
C THR A 46 7.08 1.90 12.88
N TYR A 47 5.99 2.30 12.24
CA TYR A 47 5.19 1.46 11.35
C TYR A 47 5.39 1.82 9.87
N ILE A 48 6.49 2.47 9.52
CA ILE A 48 6.76 2.95 8.16
C ILE A 48 6.77 1.79 7.16
N LEU A 49 7.44 0.69 7.52
CA LEU A 49 7.53 -0.52 6.70
C LEU A 49 6.13 -1.08 6.37
N GLN A 50 5.29 -1.21 7.40
CA GLN A 50 3.93 -1.73 7.25
C GLN A 50 3.05 -0.76 6.46
N ALA A 51 3.21 0.56 6.70
CA ALA A 51 2.49 1.60 5.97
C ALA A 51 2.81 1.58 4.47
N GLU A 52 4.06 1.35 4.10
CA GLU A 52 4.48 1.21 2.71
C GLU A 52 3.84 -0.02 2.04
N ILE A 53 3.85 -1.17 2.71
CA ILE A 53 3.21 -2.38 2.17
C ILE A 53 1.70 -2.16 2.03
N ILE A 54 1.05 -1.52 3.01
CA ILE A 54 -0.39 -1.20 2.96
C ILE A 54 -0.70 -0.22 1.83
N ALA A 55 0.11 0.79 1.59
CA ALA A 55 -0.07 1.72 0.48
C ALA A 55 -0.05 0.96 -0.87
N GLY A 56 0.88 0.02 -1.01
CA GLY A 56 0.93 -0.88 -2.17
C GLY A 56 -0.33 -1.72 -2.31
N ILE A 57 -0.77 -2.41 -1.25
CA ILE A 57 -1.99 -3.21 -1.25
C ILE A 57 -3.20 -2.35 -1.62
N ALA A 58 -3.31 -1.15 -1.02
CA ALA A 58 -4.41 -0.23 -1.28
C ALA A 58 -4.49 0.21 -2.75
N ALA A 59 -3.37 0.36 -3.43
CA ALA A 59 -3.37 0.67 -4.87
C ALA A 59 -4.09 -0.42 -5.68
N TYR A 60 -3.83 -1.70 -5.37
CA TYR A 60 -4.46 -2.83 -6.06
C TYR A 60 -5.92 -3.03 -5.68
N THR A 61 -6.28 -2.81 -4.42
CA THR A 61 -7.67 -2.92 -3.94
C THR A 61 -8.54 -1.76 -4.41
N SER A 62 -7.96 -0.57 -4.56
CA SER A 62 -8.68 0.62 -5.03
C SER A 62 -8.88 0.65 -6.55
N LEU A 63 -7.97 0.03 -7.30
CA LEU A 63 -7.93 0.07 -8.77
C LEU A 63 -7.80 -1.33 -9.40
N PRO A 64 -8.65 -2.30 -9.02
CA PRO A 64 -8.51 -3.68 -9.50
C PRO A 64 -8.61 -3.78 -11.03
N ALA A 65 -9.45 -2.96 -11.66
CA ALA A 65 -9.61 -2.93 -13.11
C ALA A 65 -8.35 -2.43 -13.86
N CYS A 66 -7.54 -1.59 -13.22
CA CYS A 66 -6.26 -1.13 -13.77
C CYS A 66 -5.15 -2.17 -13.62
N CYS A 67 -5.33 -3.14 -12.73
CA CYS A 67 -4.29 -4.09 -12.36
C CYS A 67 -4.52 -5.48 -12.91
N ALA A 68 -5.78 -5.94 -12.98
CA ALA A 68 -6.12 -7.32 -13.33
C ALA A 68 -5.56 -7.75 -14.69
N GLY A 69 -4.80 -8.86 -14.68
CA GLY A 69 -4.22 -9.46 -15.86
C GLY A 69 -3.12 -8.65 -16.55
N ARG A 70 -2.60 -7.60 -15.90
CA ARG A 70 -1.67 -6.65 -16.52
C ARG A 70 -0.25 -6.76 -15.94
N PRO A 71 0.78 -6.43 -16.73
CA PRO A 71 2.12 -6.21 -16.21
C PRO A 71 2.17 -4.87 -15.46
N ILE A 72 2.79 -4.86 -14.30
CA ILE A 72 2.91 -3.71 -13.41
C ILE A 72 4.37 -3.52 -13.01
N ILE A 73 4.84 -2.29 -13.02
CA ILE A 73 6.08 -1.89 -12.36
C ILE A 73 5.67 -1.18 -11.08
N HIS A 74 6.08 -1.73 -9.95
CA HIS A 74 5.77 -1.19 -8.62
C HIS A 74 7.02 -0.57 -8.02
N PHE A 75 7.03 0.75 -7.94
CA PHE A 75 8.12 1.52 -7.36
C PHE A 75 7.94 1.64 -5.84
N ILE A 76 9.00 1.34 -5.10
CA ILE A 76 9.03 1.39 -3.63
C ILE A 76 10.32 2.07 -3.20
N ASP A 77 10.25 3.04 -2.29
CA ASP A 77 11.42 3.72 -1.75
C ASP A 77 11.92 3.11 -0.43
N ASN A 78 11.09 2.35 0.27
CA ASN A 78 11.46 1.60 1.47
C ASN A 78 12.09 0.25 1.08
N THR A 79 13.40 0.12 1.24
CA THR A 79 14.14 -1.11 0.90
C THR A 79 13.70 -2.33 1.72
N GLY A 80 13.23 -2.13 2.95
CA GLY A 80 12.69 -3.20 3.78
C GLY A 80 11.37 -3.74 3.22
N ALA A 81 10.44 -2.86 2.84
CA ALA A 81 9.17 -3.23 2.21
C ALA A 81 9.41 -3.93 0.86
N LEU A 82 10.30 -3.38 0.04
CA LEU A 82 10.72 -3.99 -1.22
C LEU A 82 11.25 -5.41 -1.00
N SER A 83 12.18 -5.58 -0.07
CA SER A 83 12.76 -6.89 0.25
C SER A 83 11.70 -7.91 0.66
N LEU A 84 10.76 -7.53 1.52
CA LEU A 84 9.70 -8.42 1.99
C LEU A 84 8.76 -8.84 0.86
N LEU A 85 8.36 -7.91 0.01
CA LEU A 85 7.46 -8.20 -1.11
C LEU A 85 8.12 -9.07 -2.18
N VAL A 86 9.41 -8.85 -2.46
CA VAL A 86 10.17 -9.66 -3.44
C VAL A 86 10.41 -11.08 -2.90
N HIS A 87 10.80 -11.21 -1.63
CA HIS A 87 11.05 -12.52 -1.04
C HIS A 87 9.77 -13.31 -0.70
N GLY A 88 8.63 -12.60 -0.55
CA GLY A 88 7.35 -13.21 -0.20
C GLY A 88 7.29 -13.78 1.22
N TYR A 89 8.18 -13.34 2.10
CA TYR A 89 8.34 -13.90 3.45
C TYR A 89 8.79 -12.84 4.46
N SER A 90 8.33 -13.00 5.70
CA SER A 90 8.82 -12.26 6.85
C SER A 90 8.78 -13.15 8.09
N SER A 91 9.80 -13.05 8.95
CA SER A 91 9.78 -13.68 10.28
C SER A 91 8.89 -12.92 11.27
N ARG A 92 8.54 -11.68 10.98
CA ARG A 92 7.64 -10.87 11.79
C ARG A 92 6.18 -11.20 11.42
N PRO A 93 5.32 -11.58 12.37
CA PRO A 93 3.95 -12.01 12.07
C PRO A 93 3.09 -10.95 11.39
N ASP A 94 3.23 -9.68 11.79
CA ASP A 94 2.53 -8.54 11.20
C ASP A 94 2.91 -8.33 9.73
N CYS A 95 4.20 -8.26 9.45
CA CYS A 95 4.71 -8.13 8.09
C CYS A 95 4.38 -9.36 7.23
N ALA A 96 4.46 -10.57 7.81
CA ALA A 96 4.09 -11.80 7.09
C ALA A 96 2.64 -11.79 6.65
N ARG A 97 1.72 -11.29 7.50
CA ARG A 97 0.29 -11.14 7.13
C ARG A 97 0.10 -10.18 5.95
N LEU A 98 0.78 -9.03 5.98
CA LEU A 98 0.70 -8.04 4.91
C LEU A 98 1.27 -8.58 3.59
N VAL A 99 2.42 -9.24 3.64
CA VAL A 99 3.04 -9.88 2.47
C VAL A 99 2.13 -10.97 1.91
N ASN A 100 1.54 -11.81 2.76
CA ASN A 100 0.59 -12.83 2.33
C ASN A 100 -0.66 -12.20 1.68
N ALA A 101 -1.18 -11.10 2.25
CA ALA A 101 -2.29 -10.36 1.68
C ALA A 101 -1.97 -9.86 0.27
N PHE A 102 -0.78 -9.30 0.07
CA PHE A 102 -0.33 -8.88 -1.25
C PHE A 102 -0.29 -10.05 -2.24
N HIS A 103 0.30 -11.18 -1.86
CA HIS A 103 0.41 -12.33 -2.76
C HIS A 103 -0.93 -12.99 -3.07
N LEU A 104 -1.90 -12.95 -2.15
CA LEU A 104 -3.27 -13.38 -2.43
C LEU A 104 -3.95 -12.48 -3.46
N LEU A 105 -3.80 -11.15 -3.33
CA LEU A 105 -4.28 -10.20 -4.34
C LEU A 105 -3.61 -10.44 -5.70
N HIS A 106 -2.31 -10.65 -5.70
CA HIS A 106 -1.54 -10.97 -6.90
C HIS A 106 -2.11 -12.21 -7.61
N ALA A 107 -2.35 -13.28 -6.85
CA ALA A 107 -2.93 -14.51 -7.40
C ALA A 107 -4.37 -14.31 -7.93
N GLN A 108 -5.18 -13.53 -7.24
CA GLN A 108 -6.57 -13.29 -7.60
C GLN A 108 -6.69 -12.39 -8.84
N LEU A 109 -6.00 -11.27 -8.85
CA LEU A 109 -6.03 -10.31 -9.95
C LEU A 109 -5.19 -10.74 -11.14
N ARG A 110 -4.35 -11.77 -10.97
CA ARG A 110 -3.49 -12.36 -12.02
C ARG A 110 -2.62 -11.33 -12.74
N PHE A 111 -2.19 -10.29 -12.04
CA PHE A 111 -1.21 -9.36 -12.59
C PHE A 111 0.21 -9.95 -12.47
N SER A 112 1.12 -9.48 -13.29
CA SER A 112 2.55 -9.72 -13.12
C SER A 112 3.21 -8.45 -12.58
N VAL A 113 4.02 -8.56 -11.56
CA VAL A 113 4.64 -7.40 -10.93
C VAL A 113 6.16 -7.48 -11.00
N TRP A 114 6.77 -6.37 -11.39
CA TRP A 114 8.19 -6.10 -11.23
C TRP A 114 8.34 -5.02 -10.17
N PHE A 115 9.07 -5.33 -9.11
CA PHE A 115 9.38 -4.36 -8.07
C PHE A 115 10.67 -3.62 -8.41
N GLU A 116 10.65 -2.30 -8.27
CA GLU A 116 11.79 -1.44 -8.52
C GLU A 116 11.96 -0.46 -7.37
N TRP A 117 13.22 -0.28 -6.95
CA TRP A 117 13.53 0.72 -5.94
C TRP A 117 13.58 2.12 -6.56
N VAL A 118 13.07 3.11 -5.82
CA VAL A 118 13.15 4.53 -6.19
C VAL A 118 13.64 5.34 -5.00
N PRO A 119 14.56 6.32 -5.19
CA PRO A 119 14.89 7.25 -4.11
C PRO A 119 13.65 8.01 -3.64
N SER A 120 13.50 8.23 -2.31
CA SER A 120 12.32 8.94 -1.77
C SER A 120 12.08 10.31 -2.43
N ALA A 121 13.14 11.03 -2.77
CA ALA A 121 13.04 12.32 -3.48
C ALA A 121 12.45 12.21 -4.90
N ALA A 122 12.44 11.01 -5.50
CA ALA A 122 11.86 10.72 -6.81
C ALA A 122 10.54 9.95 -6.71
N ASN A 123 10.12 9.56 -5.52
CA ASN A 123 8.86 8.87 -5.30
C ASN A 123 7.71 9.88 -5.25
N ILE A 124 6.97 10.01 -6.36
CA ILE A 124 5.87 10.97 -6.49
C ILE A 124 4.76 10.77 -5.44
N SER A 125 4.56 9.55 -4.93
CA SER A 125 3.57 9.25 -3.91
C SER A 125 3.95 9.78 -2.51
N ASP A 126 5.21 10.17 -2.33
CA ASP A 126 5.68 10.80 -1.10
C ASP A 126 5.07 12.20 -0.89
N LEU A 127 4.73 12.90 -1.97
CA LEU A 127 4.08 14.21 -1.91
C LEU A 127 2.69 14.14 -1.25
N PRO A 128 1.72 13.34 -1.72
CA PRO A 128 0.42 13.23 -1.04
C PRO A 128 0.54 12.58 0.36
N SER A 129 1.49 11.69 0.59
CA SER A 129 1.71 11.11 1.93
C SER A 129 2.14 12.16 2.96
N ARG A 130 2.80 13.24 2.53
CA ARG A 130 3.18 14.39 3.37
C ARG A 130 2.19 15.54 3.33
N GLY A 131 1.12 15.43 2.55
CA GLY A 131 0.15 16.52 2.36
C GLY A 131 0.66 17.66 1.46
N ALA A 132 1.73 17.44 0.69
CA ALA A 132 2.30 18.42 -0.25
C ALA A 132 1.52 18.42 -1.58
N TYR A 133 0.23 18.74 -1.51
CA TYR A 133 -0.66 18.64 -2.67
C TYR A 133 -0.40 19.66 -3.75
N GLU A 134 0.07 20.86 -3.41
CA GLU A 134 0.43 21.89 -4.41
C GLU A 134 1.53 21.39 -5.33
N GLU A 135 2.59 20.82 -4.75
CA GLU A 135 3.71 20.24 -5.50
C GLU A 135 3.27 19.00 -6.28
N PHE A 136 2.40 18.17 -5.68
CA PHE A 136 1.85 16.99 -6.33
C PHE A 136 1.04 17.35 -7.58
N PHE A 137 0.11 18.30 -7.49
CA PHE A 137 -0.69 18.72 -8.64
C PHE A 137 0.09 19.54 -9.66
N ALA A 138 1.18 20.22 -9.26
CA ALA A 138 2.09 20.83 -10.20
C ALA A 138 2.83 19.76 -11.06
N ALA A 139 3.19 18.63 -10.45
CA ALA A 139 3.85 17.51 -11.15
C ALA A 139 2.88 16.65 -11.95
N LEU A 140 1.66 16.40 -11.44
CA LEU A 140 0.63 15.56 -12.05
C LEU A 140 -0.74 16.28 -12.12
N PRO A 141 -0.88 17.32 -12.97
CA PRO A 141 -2.08 18.15 -13.02
C PRO A 141 -3.35 17.43 -13.47
N PHE A 142 -3.20 16.28 -14.13
CA PHE A 142 -4.32 15.47 -14.63
C PHE A 142 -4.54 14.19 -13.82
N SER A 143 -4.13 14.18 -12.57
CA SER A 143 -4.38 13.04 -11.69
C SER A 143 -5.81 13.04 -11.17
N VAL A 144 -6.40 11.86 -11.11
CA VAL A 144 -7.76 11.61 -10.63
C VAL A 144 -7.69 11.03 -9.22
N HIS A 145 -8.38 11.67 -8.28
CA HIS A 145 -8.51 11.13 -6.93
C HIS A 145 -9.50 9.95 -6.94
N VAL A 146 -9.10 8.86 -6.30
CA VAL A 146 -9.93 7.66 -6.10
C VAL A 146 -10.05 7.34 -4.61
N PRO A 147 -11.08 6.60 -4.18
CA PRO A 147 -11.16 6.15 -2.80
C PRO A 147 -9.95 5.29 -2.41
N PHE A 148 -9.41 5.52 -1.21
CA PHE A 148 -8.38 4.65 -0.63
C PHE A 148 -9.05 3.47 0.05
N ILE A 149 -9.03 2.31 -0.59
CA ILE A 149 -9.68 1.11 -0.09
C ILE A 149 -8.66 0.26 0.65
N LEU A 150 -8.84 0.16 1.97
CA LEU A 150 -8.07 -0.76 2.80
C LEU A 150 -8.75 -2.13 2.78
N PRO A 151 -7.96 -3.21 2.77
CA PRO A 151 -8.48 -4.52 3.08
C PRO A 151 -9.02 -4.54 4.51
N ASP A 152 -9.99 -5.40 4.79
CA ASP A 152 -10.49 -5.60 6.15
C ASP A 152 -9.39 -6.16 7.06
N PHE A 153 -9.00 -5.38 8.07
CA PHE A 153 -7.95 -5.80 9.01
C PHE A 153 -8.35 -7.01 9.86
N ALA A 154 -9.64 -7.22 10.10
CA ALA A 154 -10.12 -8.42 10.79
C ALA A 154 -9.77 -9.69 10.02
N SER A 155 -9.75 -9.64 8.69
CA SER A 155 -9.36 -10.76 7.84
C SER A 155 -7.86 -11.07 7.89
N PHE A 156 -7.00 -10.14 8.35
CA PHE A 156 -5.58 -10.43 8.61
C PHE A 156 -5.35 -11.31 9.84
N GLN A 157 -6.31 -11.40 10.74
CA GLN A 157 -6.23 -12.23 11.94
C GLN A 157 -6.84 -13.62 11.76
N GLY A 158 -7.65 -13.79 10.71
CA GLY A 158 -8.31 -15.05 10.37
C GLY A 158 -7.45 -15.98 9.51
N PRO A 159 -7.91 -17.21 9.30
CA PRO A 159 -7.29 -18.12 8.33
C PRO A 159 -7.35 -17.49 6.93
N LEU A 160 -6.36 -17.80 6.09
CA LEU A 160 -6.20 -17.28 4.72
C LEU A 160 -7.48 -17.36 3.86
N ILE A 161 -8.33 -18.34 4.15
CA ILE A 161 -9.63 -18.53 3.48
C ILE A 161 -10.57 -17.34 3.65
N ASN A 162 -10.57 -16.69 4.82
CA ASN A 162 -11.44 -15.53 5.07
C ASN A 162 -10.99 -14.29 4.28
N PHE A 163 -9.68 -14.15 4.05
CA PHE A 163 -9.15 -13.07 3.23
C PHE A 163 -9.50 -13.25 1.76
N ALA A 164 -9.39 -14.47 1.23
CA ALA A 164 -9.81 -14.78 -0.14
C ALA A 164 -11.31 -14.49 -0.37
N ASN A 165 -12.16 -14.77 0.63
CA ASN A 165 -13.60 -14.46 0.55
C ASN A 165 -13.87 -12.94 0.60
N ALA A 166 -13.14 -12.17 1.40
CA ALA A 166 -13.28 -10.71 1.44
C ALA A 166 -12.93 -10.06 0.09
N ILE A 167 -11.95 -10.61 -0.61
CA ILE A 167 -11.53 -10.13 -1.93
C ILE A 167 -12.52 -10.60 -3.03
N ALA A 168 -13.13 -11.77 -2.91
CA ALA A 168 -14.11 -12.28 -3.88
C ALA A 168 -15.37 -11.39 -4.02
N HIS A 169 -15.65 -10.55 -3.04
CA HIS A 169 -16.76 -9.57 -3.08
C HIS A 169 -16.40 -8.25 -3.79
N LEU A 170 -15.16 -8.11 -4.28
CA LEU A 170 -14.70 -6.92 -5.00
C LEU A 170 -14.75 -7.10 -6.54
N GLY A 171 -15.30 -8.22 -7.01
CA GLY A 171 -15.46 -8.55 -8.42
C GLY A 171 -16.89 -8.33 -8.94
#